data_d939a3d0e739b05f715b80cab3d2e0f5
#
_entry.id   d939a3d0e739b05f715b80cab3d2e0f5
#
_cell.length_a   1.000
_cell.length_b   1.000
_cell.length_c   1.000
_cell.angle_alpha   90.00
_cell.angle_beta   90.00
_cell.angle_gamma   90.00
#
_symmetry.space_group_name_H-M   'P 1'
#
loop_
_entity.id
_entity.type
_entity.pdbx_description
1 polymer ?
#
loop_
_entity_poly.entity_id
_entity_poly.type
_entity_poly.pdbx_seq_one_letter_code
_entity_poly.pdbx_strand_id
1 'polypeptide(L)'
;MSRSSAAKETYQLEAGEWQKQTTLDRSTPEGQLQRIRTLLAEGRAKRARKFADQWIEQHANHHLVAEAYLVRGDAWVAQRHYYKALYDYEYLARRYPASEHFLKALEREFEIARLFDGGVKRRLLGMRVIPAGSEAEELYLRIQERAPGSEIGMKASLALANRYFRKAEMTSAATAYELFLRN
;
A
#
# COMPACT_ATOMS: atom_id res chain seq x y z
N MET A 1 -5.82 -42.74 -20.50
CA MET A 1 -6.70 -42.64 -19.33
C MET A 1 -6.36 -41.32 -18.61
N SER A 2 -7.07 -40.27 -18.91
CA SER A 2 -6.84 -38.93 -18.33
C SER A 2 -7.56 -38.87 -16.98
N ARG A 3 -6.82 -38.74 -15.88
CA ARG A 3 -7.42 -38.51 -14.56
C ARG A 3 -7.84 -37.06 -14.49
N SER A 4 -9.12 -36.78 -14.66
CA SER A 4 -9.74 -35.53 -14.27
C SER A 4 -9.54 -35.33 -12.77
N SER A 5 -8.66 -34.37 -12.41
CA SER A 5 -8.52 -33.90 -11.03
C SER A 5 -9.75 -33.07 -10.70
N ALA A 6 -10.71 -33.67 -10.01
CA ALA A 6 -11.86 -32.94 -9.47
C ALA A 6 -11.35 -31.83 -8.55
N ALA A 7 -11.59 -30.58 -8.90
CA ALA A 7 -11.28 -29.42 -8.06
C ALA A 7 -12.01 -29.60 -6.72
N LYS A 8 -11.27 -29.63 -5.61
CA LYS A 8 -11.83 -29.69 -4.27
C LYS A 8 -12.55 -28.37 -3.99
N GLU A 9 -13.87 -28.40 -4.00
CA GLU A 9 -14.66 -27.23 -3.60
C GLU A 9 -14.52 -27.04 -2.09
N THR A 10 -14.03 -25.90 -1.70
CA THR A 10 -13.90 -25.50 -0.30
C THR A 10 -14.90 -24.37 -0.06
N TYR A 11 -15.65 -24.43 1.03
CA TYR A 11 -16.59 -23.38 1.43
C TYR A 11 -16.12 -22.75 2.73
N GLN A 12 -16.23 -21.42 2.83
CA GLN A 12 -15.92 -20.64 4.03
C GLN A 12 -17.19 -19.93 4.48
N LEU A 13 -17.46 -19.91 5.79
CA LEU A 13 -18.56 -19.19 6.38
C LEU A 13 -18.15 -17.72 6.58
N GLU A 14 -18.71 -16.79 5.80
CA GLU A 14 -18.55 -15.36 5.99
C GLU A 14 -19.93 -14.72 6.25
N ALA A 15 -20.02 -13.91 7.31
CA ALA A 15 -21.25 -13.23 7.73
C ALA A 15 -22.50 -14.11 7.86
N GLY A 16 -22.32 -15.41 8.18
CA GLY A 16 -23.44 -16.37 8.32
C GLY A 16 -23.88 -17.07 7.03
N GLU A 17 -23.22 -16.79 5.90
CA GLU A 17 -23.47 -17.46 4.62
C GLU A 17 -22.25 -18.26 4.17
N TRP A 18 -22.51 -19.47 3.60
CA TRP A 18 -21.46 -20.32 3.03
C TRP A 18 -21.07 -19.79 1.65
N GLN A 19 -19.86 -19.18 1.56
CA GLN A 19 -19.30 -18.73 0.29
C GLN A 19 -18.38 -19.80 -0.28
N LYS A 20 -18.55 -20.11 -1.57
CA LYS A 20 -17.69 -21.05 -2.29
C LYS A 20 -16.31 -20.43 -2.46
N GLN A 21 -15.31 -21.00 -1.80
CA GLN A 21 -13.93 -20.63 -1.99
C GLN A 21 -13.44 -21.22 -3.32
N THR A 22 -13.43 -20.40 -4.37
CA THR A 22 -12.83 -20.78 -5.65
C THR A 22 -11.32 -20.84 -5.47
N THR A 23 -10.78 -22.04 -5.29
CA THR A 23 -9.32 -22.24 -5.36
C THR A 23 -8.89 -21.96 -6.79
N LEU A 24 -8.38 -20.76 -7.02
CA LEU A 24 -7.82 -20.36 -8.31
C LEU A 24 -6.67 -21.32 -8.69
N ASP A 25 -6.66 -21.75 -9.94
CA ASP A 25 -5.57 -22.58 -10.46
C ASP A 25 -4.24 -21.83 -10.28
N ARG A 26 -3.30 -22.45 -9.58
CA ARG A 26 -1.99 -21.87 -9.27
C ARG A 26 -1.11 -21.64 -10.50
N SER A 27 -1.51 -22.15 -11.65
CA SER A 27 -0.82 -21.92 -12.93
C SER A 27 -1.22 -20.61 -13.58
N THR A 28 -2.41 -20.07 -13.24
CA THR A 28 -2.90 -18.80 -13.78
C THR A 28 -2.30 -17.60 -13.07
N PRO A 29 -2.20 -16.43 -13.74
CA PRO A 29 -1.73 -15.20 -13.11
C PRO A 29 -2.53 -14.83 -11.83
N GLU A 30 -3.85 -15.01 -11.85
CA GLU A 30 -4.75 -14.77 -10.73
C GLU A 30 -4.43 -15.69 -9.54
N GLY A 31 -4.25 -16.99 -9.80
CA GLY A 31 -3.91 -17.97 -8.76
C GLY A 31 -2.52 -17.78 -8.19
N GLN A 32 -1.57 -17.34 -9.02
CA GLN A 32 -0.23 -16.94 -8.56
C GLN A 32 -0.30 -15.73 -7.64
N LEU A 33 -1.06 -14.68 -8.01
CA LEU A 33 -1.22 -13.47 -7.20
C LEU A 33 -1.95 -13.79 -5.89
N GLN A 34 -2.98 -14.64 -5.92
CA GLN A 34 -3.64 -15.13 -4.71
C GLN A 34 -2.66 -15.85 -3.76
N ARG A 35 -1.76 -16.68 -4.31
CA ARG A 35 -0.72 -17.33 -3.51
C ARG A 35 0.22 -16.31 -2.85
N ILE A 36 0.58 -15.23 -3.56
CA ILE A 36 1.44 -14.16 -3.01
C ILE A 36 0.73 -13.50 -1.81
N ARG A 37 -0.57 -13.20 -1.94
CA ARG A 37 -1.38 -12.66 -0.84
C ARG A 37 -1.42 -13.60 0.37
N THR A 38 -1.63 -14.89 0.12
CA THR A 38 -1.62 -15.91 1.18
C THR A 38 -0.29 -15.96 1.91
N LEU A 39 0.84 -15.94 1.18
CA LEU A 39 2.17 -15.91 1.78
C LEU A 39 2.39 -14.67 2.65
N LEU A 40 1.86 -13.52 2.23
CA LEU A 40 1.95 -12.29 3.00
C LEU A 40 1.11 -12.38 4.28
N ALA A 41 -0.12 -12.88 4.20
CA ALA A 41 -1.00 -13.10 5.34
C ALA A 41 -0.41 -14.10 6.36
N GLU A 42 0.31 -15.12 5.88
CA GLU A 42 1.07 -16.07 6.71
C GLU A 42 2.33 -15.48 7.35
N GLY A 43 2.62 -14.18 7.16
CA GLY A 43 3.83 -13.52 7.65
C GLY A 43 5.12 -13.87 6.88
N ARG A 44 5.01 -14.54 5.74
CA ARG A 44 6.14 -14.98 4.90
C ARG A 44 6.55 -13.91 3.90
N ALA A 45 6.67 -12.66 4.37
CA ALA A 45 6.86 -11.45 3.56
C ALA A 45 8.04 -11.52 2.56
N LYS A 46 9.18 -12.11 2.94
CA LYS A 46 10.32 -12.27 2.02
C LYS A 46 9.98 -13.13 0.80
N ARG A 47 9.19 -14.20 1.01
CA ARG A 47 8.79 -15.11 -0.08
C ARG A 47 7.69 -14.44 -0.93
N ALA A 48 6.70 -13.81 -0.29
CA ALA A 48 5.67 -13.05 -0.98
C ALA A 48 6.30 -12.02 -1.92
N ARG A 49 7.25 -11.22 -1.43
CA ARG A 49 7.98 -10.24 -2.24
C ARG A 49 8.68 -10.88 -3.44
N LYS A 50 9.46 -11.95 -3.22
CA LYS A 50 10.18 -12.63 -4.32
C LYS A 50 9.23 -13.14 -5.41
N PHE A 51 8.09 -13.71 -5.03
CA PHE A 51 7.09 -14.15 -5.99
C PHE A 51 6.39 -12.96 -6.68
N ALA A 52 6.16 -11.85 -5.97
CA ALA A 52 5.62 -10.63 -6.58
C ALA A 52 6.59 -10.01 -7.60
N ASP A 53 7.90 -10.00 -7.33
CA ASP A 53 8.92 -9.56 -8.31
C ASP A 53 8.81 -10.39 -9.60
N GLN A 54 8.82 -11.73 -9.49
CA GLN A 54 8.71 -12.63 -10.64
C GLN A 54 7.39 -12.44 -11.39
N TRP A 55 6.29 -12.28 -10.66
CA TRP A 55 4.98 -12.09 -11.25
C TRP A 55 4.91 -10.79 -12.07
N ILE A 56 5.43 -9.68 -11.54
CA ILE A 56 5.46 -8.40 -12.23
C ILE A 56 6.32 -8.46 -13.50
N GLU A 57 7.47 -9.14 -13.45
CA GLU A 57 8.33 -9.35 -14.62
C GLU A 57 7.63 -10.15 -15.73
N GLN A 58 6.91 -11.22 -15.34
CA GLN A 58 6.24 -12.12 -16.29
C GLN A 58 4.92 -11.55 -16.84
N HIS A 59 4.25 -10.69 -16.07
CA HIS A 59 2.89 -10.21 -16.35
C HIS A 59 2.78 -8.68 -16.35
N ALA A 60 3.80 -7.97 -16.84
CA ALA A 60 3.89 -6.51 -16.79
C ALA A 60 2.70 -5.76 -17.42
N ASN A 61 2.02 -6.38 -18.38
CA ASN A 61 0.86 -5.82 -19.09
C ASN A 61 -0.49 -6.42 -18.62
N HIS A 62 -0.48 -7.23 -17.57
CA HIS A 62 -1.69 -7.86 -17.07
C HIS A 62 -2.55 -6.85 -16.28
N HIS A 63 -3.88 -6.97 -16.34
CA HIS A 63 -4.79 -6.05 -15.63
C HIS A 63 -4.59 -6.05 -14.09
N LEU A 64 -4.10 -7.14 -13.52
CA LEU A 64 -3.80 -7.24 -12.08
C LEU A 64 -2.41 -6.70 -11.68
N VAL A 65 -1.65 -6.09 -12.61
CA VAL A 65 -0.30 -5.62 -12.30
C VAL A 65 -0.29 -4.52 -11.23
N ALA A 66 -1.32 -3.68 -11.19
CA ALA A 66 -1.47 -2.68 -10.12
C ALA A 66 -1.58 -3.34 -8.74
N GLU A 67 -2.36 -4.41 -8.62
CA GLU A 67 -2.47 -5.19 -7.40
C GLU A 67 -1.14 -5.86 -7.03
N ALA A 68 -0.41 -6.37 -7.99
CA ALA A 68 0.89 -6.97 -7.72
C ALA A 68 1.90 -5.98 -7.13
N TYR A 69 1.90 -4.71 -7.60
CA TYR A 69 2.69 -3.64 -6.98
C TYR A 69 2.22 -3.33 -5.55
N LEU A 70 0.90 -3.27 -5.31
CA LEU A 70 0.36 -3.07 -3.96
C LEU A 70 0.84 -4.15 -2.99
N VAL A 71 0.68 -5.43 -3.36
CA VAL A 71 1.07 -6.58 -2.53
C VAL A 71 2.58 -6.63 -2.32
N ARG A 72 3.40 -6.26 -3.33
CA ARG A 72 4.85 -6.17 -3.17
C ARG A 72 5.23 -5.05 -2.20
N GLY A 73 4.58 -3.90 -2.29
CA GLY A 73 4.72 -2.79 -1.34
C GLY A 73 4.40 -3.23 0.09
N ASP A 74 3.27 -3.92 0.29
CA ASP A 74 2.88 -4.47 1.59
C ASP A 74 3.93 -5.48 2.12
N ALA A 75 4.51 -6.29 1.25
CA ALA A 75 5.58 -7.21 1.62
C ALA A 75 6.88 -6.46 2.01
N TRP A 76 7.17 -5.30 1.42
CA TRP A 76 8.26 -4.43 1.86
C TRP A 76 7.99 -3.78 3.22
N VAL A 77 6.74 -3.32 3.46
CA VAL A 77 6.32 -2.77 4.78
C VAL A 77 6.51 -3.80 5.87
N ALA A 78 6.05 -5.04 5.65
CA ALA A 78 6.21 -6.13 6.61
C ALA A 78 7.69 -6.43 6.95
N GLN A 79 8.61 -6.10 6.03
CA GLN A 79 10.06 -6.19 6.24
C GLN A 79 10.68 -4.87 6.76
N ARG A 80 9.86 -3.84 7.04
CA ARG A 80 10.28 -2.50 7.45
C ARG A 80 11.18 -1.77 6.45
N HIS A 81 11.03 -2.08 5.16
CA HIS A 81 11.70 -1.41 4.05
C HIS A 81 10.78 -0.32 3.43
N TYR A 82 10.42 0.68 4.23
CA TYR A 82 9.39 1.67 3.89
C TYR A 82 9.66 2.42 2.57
N TYR A 83 10.90 2.82 2.29
CA TYR A 83 11.23 3.51 1.03
C TYR A 83 11.04 2.64 -0.22
N LYS A 84 11.26 1.33 -0.10
CA LYS A 84 10.97 0.40 -1.20
C LYS A 84 9.47 0.20 -1.39
N ALA A 85 8.72 0.17 -0.28
CA ALA A 85 7.27 0.13 -0.33
C ALA A 85 6.68 1.40 -0.97
N LEU A 86 7.17 2.58 -0.57
CA LEU A 86 6.76 3.86 -1.15
C LEU A 86 7.03 3.91 -2.66
N TYR A 87 8.16 3.34 -3.13
CA TYR A 87 8.42 3.26 -4.56
C TYR A 87 7.33 2.47 -5.30
N ASP A 88 6.88 1.34 -4.75
CA ASP A 88 5.83 0.52 -5.37
C ASP A 88 4.46 1.21 -5.34
N TYR A 89 4.08 1.83 -4.23
CA TYR A 89 2.82 2.55 -4.11
C TYR A 89 2.79 3.79 -4.99
N GLU A 90 3.87 4.56 -5.03
CA GLU A 90 4.05 5.70 -5.92
C GLU A 90 3.95 5.29 -7.40
N TYR A 91 4.60 4.20 -7.78
CA TYR A 91 4.52 3.66 -9.14
C TYR A 91 3.08 3.30 -9.49
N LEU A 92 2.37 2.59 -8.60
CA LEU A 92 0.96 2.25 -8.76
C LEU A 92 0.12 3.52 -8.94
N ALA A 93 0.22 4.47 -8.02
CA ALA A 93 -0.59 5.68 -8.02
C ALA A 93 -0.38 6.54 -9.28
N ARG A 94 0.86 6.59 -9.80
CA ARG A 94 1.18 7.36 -11.02
C ARG A 94 0.79 6.64 -12.29
N ARG A 95 1.02 5.33 -12.35
CA ARG A 95 0.87 4.57 -13.60
C ARG A 95 -0.54 4.03 -13.78
N TYR A 96 -1.26 3.79 -12.68
CA TYR A 96 -2.57 3.16 -12.67
C TYR A 96 -3.59 3.96 -11.84
N PRO A 97 -3.80 5.27 -12.12
CA PRO A 97 -4.69 6.13 -11.30
C PRO A 97 -6.17 5.72 -11.39
N ALA A 98 -6.57 5.00 -12.43
CA ALA A 98 -7.93 4.46 -12.59
C ALA A 98 -8.11 3.07 -11.96
N SER A 99 -7.07 2.49 -11.36
CA SER A 99 -7.16 1.20 -10.69
C SER A 99 -7.98 1.30 -9.40
N GLU A 100 -8.76 0.27 -9.10
CA GLU A 100 -9.43 0.11 -7.79
C GLU A 100 -8.44 0.11 -6.61
N HIS A 101 -7.16 -0.17 -6.86
CA HIS A 101 -6.08 -0.17 -5.87
C HIS A 101 -5.44 1.20 -5.65
N PHE A 102 -5.84 2.23 -6.40
CA PHE A 102 -5.25 3.57 -6.31
C PHE A 102 -5.39 4.18 -4.91
N LEU A 103 -6.63 4.26 -4.39
CA LEU A 103 -6.86 4.82 -3.06
C LEU A 103 -6.19 3.98 -1.98
N LYS A 104 -6.13 2.65 -2.17
CA LYS A 104 -5.45 1.76 -1.23
C LYS A 104 -3.94 2.02 -1.18
N ALA A 105 -3.31 2.33 -2.30
CA ALA A 105 -1.90 2.71 -2.33
C ALA A 105 -1.68 4.03 -1.56
N LEU A 106 -2.53 5.04 -1.74
CA LEU A 106 -2.45 6.29 -0.98
C LEU A 106 -2.67 6.08 0.53
N GLU A 107 -3.57 5.18 0.94
CA GLU A 107 -3.73 4.80 2.34
C GLU A 107 -2.43 4.20 2.92
N ARG A 108 -1.75 3.34 2.16
CA ARG A 108 -0.45 2.77 2.56
C ARG A 108 0.66 3.82 2.64
N GLU A 109 0.69 4.77 1.71
CA GLU A 109 1.60 5.92 1.78
C GLU A 109 1.32 6.77 3.02
N PHE A 110 0.06 7.00 3.35
CA PHE A 110 -0.35 7.72 4.56
C PHE A 110 0.08 7.01 5.85
N GLU A 111 -0.09 5.68 5.93
CA GLU A 111 0.38 4.88 7.06
C GLU A 111 1.89 5.03 7.27
N ILE A 112 2.68 5.02 6.18
CA ILE A 112 4.13 5.23 6.24
C ILE A 112 4.46 6.67 6.64
N ALA A 113 3.73 7.68 6.11
CA ALA A 113 3.90 9.07 6.50
C ALA A 113 3.69 9.26 8.00
N ARG A 114 2.67 8.64 8.56
CA ARG A 114 2.43 8.65 10.03
C ARG A 114 3.56 8.02 10.82
N LEU A 115 4.15 6.93 10.34
CA LEU A 115 5.32 6.31 10.98
C LEU A 115 6.53 7.26 10.97
N PHE A 116 6.75 7.98 9.87
CA PHE A 116 7.82 8.95 9.75
C PHE A 116 7.58 10.18 10.63
N ASP A 117 6.34 10.68 10.69
CA ASP A 117 5.94 11.77 11.57
C ASP A 117 6.06 11.39 13.05
N GLY A 118 5.83 10.12 13.38
CA GLY A 118 6.03 9.53 14.70
C GLY A 118 7.50 9.27 15.08
N GLY A 119 8.46 9.68 14.24
CA GLY A 119 9.89 9.63 14.56
C GLY A 119 10.62 8.36 14.08
N VAL A 120 10.03 7.58 13.18
CA VAL A 120 10.77 6.49 12.53
C VAL A 120 11.92 7.08 11.72
N LYS A 121 13.15 6.65 12.04
CA LYS A 121 14.37 7.18 11.46
C LYS A 121 14.74 6.47 10.16
N ARG A 122 15.24 7.24 9.19
CA ARG A 122 15.86 6.73 7.98
C ARG A 122 17.15 5.95 8.30
N ARG A 123 17.35 4.84 7.61
CA ARG A 123 18.61 4.10 7.68
C ARG A 123 19.67 4.77 6.80
N LEU A 124 20.79 5.16 7.41
CA LEU A 124 22.00 5.58 6.71
C LEU A 124 23.13 4.61 7.12
N LEU A 125 23.79 3.99 6.14
CA LEU A 125 24.87 3.01 6.37
C LEU A 125 24.47 1.90 7.39
N GLY A 126 23.22 1.43 7.32
CA GLY A 126 22.70 0.42 8.24
C GLY A 126 22.19 0.95 9.59
N MET A 127 22.50 2.18 9.97
CA MET A 127 22.04 2.84 11.19
C MET A 127 20.81 3.73 10.93
N ARG A 128 19.89 3.80 11.92
CA ARG A 128 18.69 4.65 11.87
C ARG A 128 19.00 6.00 12.53
N VAL A 129 19.61 6.93 11.79
CA VAL A 129 20.14 8.17 12.36
C VAL A 129 19.44 9.45 11.86
N ILE A 130 18.78 9.42 10.69
CA ILE A 130 18.18 10.63 10.11
C ILE A 130 16.66 10.60 10.40
N PRO A 131 16.09 11.66 11.01
CA PRO A 131 14.65 11.81 11.14
C PRO A 131 13.99 11.90 9.75
N ALA A 132 12.91 11.14 9.52
CA ALA A 132 12.18 11.12 8.26
C ALA A 132 10.97 12.10 8.29
N GLY A 133 11.11 13.21 8.99
CA GLY A 133 10.00 14.14 9.18
C GLY A 133 9.65 14.96 7.94
N SER A 134 10.64 15.38 7.15
CA SER A 134 10.41 16.08 5.88
C SER A 134 9.71 15.19 4.86
N GLU A 135 10.03 13.90 4.85
CA GLU A 135 9.38 12.92 4.00
C GLU A 135 7.91 12.71 4.38
N ALA A 136 7.56 12.79 5.68
CA ALA A 136 6.16 12.73 6.11
C ALA A 136 5.35 13.89 5.55
N GLU A 137 5.90 15.10 5.61
CA GLU A 137 5.27 16.31 5.09
C GLU A 137 5.04 16.21 3.57
N GLU A 138 6.06 15.81 2.83
CA GLU A 138 5.97 15.60 1.38
C GLU A 138 4.91 14.54 1.01
N LEU A 139 4.84 13.44 1.76
CA LEU A 139 3.84 12.41 1.54
C LEU A 139 2.41 12.92 1.78
N TYR A 140 2.17 13.66 2.87
CA TYR A 140 0.85 14.23 3.14
C TYR A 140 0.41 15.21 2.05
N LEU A 141 1.30 16.11 1.60
CA LEU A 141 1.03 17.02 0.48
C LEU A 141 0.66 16.25 -0.79
N ARG A 142 1.46 15.27 -1.14
CA ARG A 142 1.26 14.46 -2.35
C ARG A 142 -0.06 13.67 -2.33
N ILE A 143 -0.44 13.10 -1.19
CA ILE A 143 -1.71 12.39 -1.04
C ILE A 143 -2.88 13.35 -1.21
N GLN A 144 -2.82 14.54 -0.60
CA GLN A 144 -3.82 15.58 -0.74
C GLN A 144 -3.99 16.04 -2.20
N GLU A 145 -2.88 16.25 -2.91
CA GLU A 145 -2.87 16.65 -4.31
C GLU A 145 -3.47 15.61 -5.26
N ARG A 146 -3.25 14.31 -4.96
CA ARG A 146 -3.70 13.21 -5.82
C ARG A 146 -5.15 12.81 -5.61
N ALA A 147 -5.66 12.98 -4.42
CA ALA A 147 -7.02 12.57 -4.05
C ALA A 147 -7.72 13.68 -3.26
N PRO A 148 -7.84 14.91 -3.81
CA PRO A 148 -8.54 16.01 -3.14
C PRO A 148 -10.00 15.62 -2.90
N GLY A 149 -10.55 16.01 -1.75
CA GLY A 149 -11.95 15.70 -1.38
C GLY A 149 -12.23 14.24 -1.04
N SER A 150 -11.27 13.34 -1.21
CA SER A 150 -11.42 11.97 -0.72
C SER A 150 -11.14 11.87 0.78
N GLU A 151 -11.64 10.81 1.42
CA GLU A 151 -11.38 10.56 2.85
C GLU A 151 -9.87 10.54 3.17
N ILE A 152 -9.05 9.92 2.32
CA ILE A 152 -7.60 9.86 2.53
C ILE A 152 -6.93 11.22 2.29
N GLY A 153 -7.39 12.01 1.32
CA GLY A 153 -6.92 13.38 1.09
C GLY A 153 -7.23 14.28 2.28
N MET A 154 -8.44 14.21 2.83
CA MET A 154 -8.83 14.95 4.04
C MET A 154 -7.98 14.54 5.25
N LYS A 155 -7.76 13.23 5.46
CA LYS A 155 -6.88 12.73 6.53
C LYS A 155 -5.45 13.25 6.39
N ALA A 156 -4.92 13.32 5.16
CA ALA A 156 -3.58 13.84 4.89
C ALA A 156 -3.50 15.35 5.17
N SER A 157 -4.49 16.13 4.75
CA SER A 157 -4.58 17.57 5.04
C SER A 157 -4.60 17.87 6.54
N LEU A 158 -5.43 17.13 7.28
CA LEU A 158 -5.50 17.29 8.73
C LEU A 158 -4.19 16.86 9.44
N ALA A 159 -3.56 15.78 8.98
CA ALA A 159 -2.29 15.33 9.54
C ALA A 159 -1.18 16.35 9.29
N LEU A 160 -1.15 16.98 8.11
CA LEU A 160 -0.21 18.04 7.76
C LEU A 160 -0.42 19.29 8.64
N ALA A 161 -1.67 19.75 8.79
CA ALA A 161 -1.99 20.88 9.65
C ALA A 161 -1.57 20.64 11.10
N ASN A 162 -1.90 19.47 11.65
CA ASN A 162 -1.48 19.05 12.99
C ASN A 162 0.06 18.98 13.14
N ARG A 163 0.76 18.60 12.09
CA ARG A 163 2.22 18.56 12.08
C ARG A 163 2.81 19.96 12.18
N TYR A 164 2.34 20.92 11.34
CA TYR A 164 2.77 22.32 11.41
C TYR A 164 2.48 22.93 12.79
N PHE A 165 1.30 22.65 13.34
CA PHE A 165 0.95 23.11 14.69
C PHE A 165 1.93 22.60 15.76
N ARG A 166 2.26 21.29 15.75
CA ARG A 166 3.23 20.72 16.68
C ARG A 166 4.65 21.29 16.53
N LYS A 167 5.02 21.76 15.33
CA LYS A 167 6.29 22.43 15.07
C LYS A 167 6.29 23.92 15.41
N ALA A 168 5.18 24.45 15.93
CA ALA A 168 4.95 25.88 16.14
C ALA A 168 5.05 26.73 14.84
N GLU A 169 4.83 26.15 13.67
CA GLU A 169 4.74 26.81 12.38
C GLU A 169 3.30 27.33 12.17
N MET A 170 2.88 28.34 12.96
CA MET A 170 1.48 28.72 13.11
C MET A 170 0.84 29.21 11.81
N THR A 171 1.58 29.93 10.97
CA THR A 171 1.08 30.41 9.67
C THR A 171 0.78 29.24 8.73
N SER A 172 1.70 28.30 8.61
CA SER A 172 1.52 27.08 7.80
C SER A 172 0.39 26.20 8.34
N ALA A 173 0.28 26.10 9.66
CA ALA A 173 -0.81 25.37 10.31
C ALA A 173 -2.17 25.99 9.98
N ALA A 174 -2.33 27.31 10.11
CA ALA A 174 -3.57 28.02 9.79
C ALA A 174 -3.98 27.78 8.33
N THR A 175 -3.06 27.95 7.39
CA THR A 175 -3.31 27.72 5.95
C THR A 175 -3.73 26.26 5.69
N ALA A 176 -3.06 25.30 6.33
CA ALA A 176 -3.38 23.87 6.15
C ALA A 176 -4.74 23.48 6.75
N TYR A 177 -5.13 24.07 7.91
CA TYR A 177 -6.46 23.89 8.48
C TYR A 177 -7.56 24.53 7.60
N GLU A 178 -7.33 25.74 7.06
CA GLU A 178 -8.27 26.38 6.13
C GLU A 178 -8.47 25.49 4.88
N LEU A 179 -7.41 24.93 4.35
CA LEU A 179 -7.50 24.04 3.20
C LEU A 179 -8.28 22.75 3.52
N PHE A 180 -8.06 22.18 4.71
CA PHE A 180 -8.84 21.05 5.20
C PHE A 180 -10.34 21.36 5.30
N LEU A 181 -10.71 22.56 5.76
CA LEU A 181 -12.11 22.98 5.92
C LEU A 181 -12.82 23.27 4.59
N ARG A 182 -12.06 23.49 3.50
CA ARG A 182 -12.62 23.78 2.16
C ARG A 182 -12.89 22.51 1.33
N ASN A 183 -12.32 21.36 1.71
CA ASN A 183 -12.49 20.08 1.03
C ASN A 183 -13.54 19.20 1.73
#